data_2d13279cc3c8b42dea69ee2833bc1eb3
#
_entry.id   2d13279cc3c8b42dea69ee2833bc1eb3
#
_cell.length_a   1.000
_cell.length_b   1.000
_cell.length_c   1.000
_cell.angle_alpha   90.00
_cell.angle_beta   90.00
_cell.angle_gamma   90.00
#
_symmetry.space_group_name_H-M   'P 1'
#
loop_
_entity.id
_entity.type
_entity.pdbx_description
1 polymer ?
#
loop_
_entity_poly.entity_id
_entity_poly.type
_entity_poly.pdbx_seq_one_letter_code
_entity_poly.pdbx_strand_id
1 'polypeptide(L)'
;MRRILPILVLALGLSGCQMTSVPATVPARVEPVAVTPKRLPSRVEEVIGERENPRVVAEFGGVYRNPQVEAALVKVVSRLVAASDDPSRHYKVTILNSPVANAFALPGGYLYITRGLLALTNDSSELAAVLSHEIAHVIANHAVARARVIEQADIVEKVASDVLSDPVAQQSARLRSRVTVARFSQDQEVEADRIGIMIAGRAGFDPFAASRFLDSLEHYAEFRSATGSRDEPKSFLASHPTALERRELALRAARQFGAPGTTPGDRNSYLAALDGLVYGDDPGEGFVRGREYLHPRLSIRFSVPEPYRLENTKEAVLAAAGPNTAMRFDGVPVPADTSPSDYLASGWVNGLVDGSIRETTANGLPAATAEARAGDWFFRIGAVRVGSSMYRMIFADRSSDEAIAAALDETLASFRRLTPQDSARLRPLTIEVVDVKPGDTVASLAARMQGTDRRLELFRLLNGLGEQDVVSPGEKVKLVLE
;
A
#
# COMPACT_ATOMS: atom_id res chain seq x y z
N MET A 1 65.69 -46.14 59.86
CA MET A 1 66.78 -45.59 59.03
C MET A 1 66.34 -45.41 57.64
N ARG A 2 65.85 -44.22 57.26
CA ARG A 2 65.38 -43.89 55.93
C ARG A 2 66.16 -42.61 55.45
N ARG A 3 66.92 -42.81 54.41
CA ARG A 3 67.72 -41.76 53.74
C ARG A 3 66.80 -40.91 52.92
N ILE A 4 66.81 -39.59 53.12
CA ILE A 4 66.09 -38.60 52.32
C ILE A 4 67.12 -37.98 51.31
N LEU A 5 66.82 -38.12 50.03
CA LEU A 5 67.57 -37.58 48.90
C LEU A 5 66.93 -36.22 48.52
N PRO A 6 67.69 -35.16 48.36
CA PRO A 6 67.14 -33.87 47.91
C PRO A 6 66.94 -33.87 46.41
N ILE A 7 65.76 -33.45 45.94
CA ILE A 7 65.42 -33.24 44.56
C ILE A 7 65.85 -31.82 44.18
N LEU A 8 66.72 -31.74 43.20
CA LEU A 8 67.16 -30.48 42.59
C LEU A 8 66.11 -30.01 41.59
N VAL A 9 65.44 -28.89 41.84
CA VAL A 9 64.45 -28.28 40.90
C VAL A 9 65.24 -27.34 40.01
N LEU A 10 65.30 -27.72 38.73
CA LEU A 10 65.86 -26.87 37.65
C LEU A 10 64.76 -25.88 37.20
N ALA A 11 64.90 -24.60 37.49
CA ALA A 11 64.00 -23.55 37.00
C ALA A 11 64.34 -23.19 35.54
N LEU A 12 63.51 -23.63 34.57
CA LEU A 12 63.54 -23.15 33.23
C LEU A 12 62.81 -21.80 33.15
N GLY A 13 63.56 -20.73 32.87
CA GLY A 13 63.02 -19.41 32.62
C GLY A 13 62.23 -19.38 31.30
N LEU A 14 60.91 -19.27 31.37
CA LEU A 14 60.04 -18.94 30.25
C LEU A 14 60.02 -17.42 30.06
N SER A 15 60.73 -16.95 29.05
CA SER A 15 60.62 -15.57 28.56
C SER A 15 59.23 -15.35 27.98
N GLY A 16 58.29 -14.82 28.78
CA GLY A 16 56.97 -14.40 28.32
C GLY A 16 57.07 -13.19 27.41
N CYS A 17 56.73 -13.38 26.14
CA CYS A 17 56.39 -12.25 25.26
C CYS A 17 55.19 -11.54 25.86
N GLN A 18 55.37 -10.36 26.43
CA GLN A 18 54.27 -9.47 26.74
C GLN A 18 53.65 -8.98 25.40
N MET A 19 52.53 -9.57 24.99
CA MET A 19 51.66 -8.97 24.02
C MET A 19 51.06 -7.72 24.66
N THR A 20 51.58 -6.55 24.27
CA THR A 20 50.91 -5.28 24.55
C THR A 20 49.57 -5.30 23.84
N SER A 21 48.47 -5.52 24.61
CA SER A 21 47.12 -5.31 24.16
C SER A 21 46.96 -3.83 23.79
N VAL A 22 46.94 -3.52 22.49
CA VAL A 22 46.49 -2.24 22.00
C VAL A 22 45.02 -2.14 22.42
N PRO A 23 44.61 -1.14 23.21
CA PRO A 23 43.20 -0.98 23.52
C PRO A 23 42.47 -0.77 22.21
N ALA A 24 41.54 -1.64 21.89
CA ALA A 24 40.59 -1.42 20.81
C ALA A 24 39.83 -0.13 21.15
N THR A 25 40.24 0.96 20.53
CA THR A 25 39.44 2.19 20.54
C THR A 25 38.12 1.82 19.85
N VAL A 26 37.09 1.58 20.64
CA VAL A 26 35.72 1.54 20.16
C VAL A 26 35.53 2.87 19.44
N PRO A 27 35.22 2.89 18.15
CA PRO A 27 34.99 4.15 17.46
C PRO A 27 33.88 4.88 18.22
N ALA A 28 34.18 6.10 18.65
CA ALA A 28 33.24 6.96 19.33
C ALA A 28 31.94 6.90 18.53
N ARG A 29 30.84 6.56 19.23
CA ARG A 29 29.49 6.59 18.66
C ARG A 29 29.34 8.00 18.10
N VAL A 30 29.39 8.14 16.79
CA VAL A 30 29.06 9.39 16.12
C VAL A 30 27.59 9.61 16.41
N GLU A 31 27.30 10.44 17.39
CA GLU A 31 25.94 10.89 17.61
C GLU A 31 25.51 11.55 16.30
N PRO A 32 24.37 11.17 15.72
CA PRO A 32 23.88 11.84 14.54
C PRO A 32 23.75 13.32 14.92
N VAL A 33 24.49 14.18 14.24
CA VAL A 33 24.30 15.61 14.34
C VAL A 33 22.84 15.85 13.99
N ALA A 34 22.04 16.23 14.97
CA ALA A 34 20.66 16.62 14.77
C ALA A 34 20.69 17.89 13.89
N VAL A 35 20.73 17.68 12.58
CA VAL A 35 20.55 18.75 11.62
C VAL A 35 19.07 19.08 11.70
N THR A 36 18.72 20.06 12.55
CA THR A 36 17.38 20.66 12.55
C THR A 36 17.19 21.19 11.13
N PRO A 37 16.32 20.56 10.30
CA PRO A 37 16.19 20.99 8.92
C PRO A 37 15.65 22.43 8.93
N LYS A 38 16.39 23.32 8.30
CA LYS A 38 15.93 24.71 8.14
C LYS A 38 14.60 24.65 7.39
N ARG A 39 13.52 25.05 8.05
CA ARG A 39 12.16 25.07 7.48
C ARG A 39 12.21 25.82 6.15
N LEU A 40 11.62 25.24 5.10
CA LEU A 40 11.44 25.94 3.84
C LEU A 40 10.56 27.18 4.09
N PRO A 41 10.81 28.31 3.39
CA PRO A 41 9.87 29.40 3.38
C PRO A 41 8.46 28.89 2.97
N SER A 42 7.44 29.29 3.65
CA SER A 42 6.04 28.83 3.39
C SER A 42 5.62 28.95 1.94
N ARG A 43 6.06 30.01 1.26
CA ARG A 43 5.83 30.22 -0.18
C ARG A 43 6.45 29.15 -1.08
N VAL A 44 7.63 28.62 -0.74
CA VAL A 44 8.28 27.55 -1.51
C VAL A 44 7.53 26.23 -1.32
N GLU A 45 7.09 25.94 -0.10
CA GLU A 45 6.26 24.78 0.19
C GLU A 45 4.93 24.83 -0.60
N GLU A 46 4.28 25.99 -0.63
CA GLU A 46 3.03 26.20 -1.37
C GLU A 46 3.21 25.97 -2.88
N VAL A 47 4.26 26.51 -3.48
CA VAL A 47 4.55 26.32 -4.92
C VAL A 47 4.80 24.83 -5.25
N ILE A 48 5.52 24.12 -4.39
CA ILE A 48 5.73 22.66 -4.57
C ILE A 48 4.38 21.92 -4.50
N GLY A 49 3.59 22.19 -3.47
CA GLY A 49 2.29 21.55 -3.29
C GLY A 49 1.31 21.85 -4.44
N GLU A 50 1.24 23.09 -4.90
CA GLU A 50 0.40 23.48 -6.04
C GLU A 50 0.79 22.78 -7.35
N ARG A 51 2.08 22.62 -7.59
CA ARG A 51 2.59 21.93 -8.77
C ARG A 51 2.31 20.43 -8.75
N GLU A 52 2.54 19.77 -7.60
CA GLU A 52 2.40 18.32 -7.47
C GLU A 52 0.94 17.85 -7.25
N ASN A 53 0.07 18.72 -6.68
CA ASN A 53 -1.32 18.35 -6.37
C ASN A 53 -2.11 17.78 -7.56
N PRO A 54 -2.12 18.36 -8.79
CA PRO A 54 -2.87 17.79 -9.91
C PRO A 54 -2.38 16.40 -10.30
N ARG A 55 -1.06 16.17 -10.22
CA ARG A 55 -0.45 14.87 -10.52
C ARG A 55 -0.87 13.82 -9.51
N VAL A 56 -0.78 14.14 -8.22
CA VAL A 56 -1.20 13.25 -7.14
C VAL A 56 -2.68 12.90 -7.25
N VAL A 57 -3.54 13.90 -7.42
CA VAL A 57 -4.98 13.68 -7.61
C VAL A 57 -5.24 12.76 -8.80
N ALA A 58 -4.58 13.02 -9.93
CA ALA A 58 -4.72 12.17 -11.12
C ALA A 58 -4.20 10.74 -10.87
N GLU A 59 -3.10 10.58 -10.16
CA GLU A 59 -2.47 9.28 -9.87
C GLU A 59 -3.32 8.38 -8.98
N PHE A 60 -4.09 8.98 -8.05
CA PHE A 60 -4.97 8.26 -7.11
C PHE A 60 -6.45 8.23 -7.54
N GLY A 61 -6.76 8.31 -8.84
CA GLY A 61 -8.12 8.11 -9.35
C GLY A 61 -9.02 9.35 -9.27
N GLY A 62 -8.48 10.53 -8.93
CA GLY A 62 -9.25 11.77 -8.81
C GLY A 62 -9.70 12.07 -7.39
N VAL A 63 -10.51 13.10 -7.25
CA VAL A 63 -11.11 13.50 -5.98
C VAL A 63 -12.38 12.70 -5.73
N TYR A 64 -12.47 12.04 -4.58
CA TYR A 64 -13.72 11.43 -4.11
C TYR A 64 -14.57 12.47 -3.38
N ARG A 65 -15.85 12.56 -3.70
CA ARG A 65 -16.79 13.50 -3.10
C ARG A 65 -17.88 12.76 -2.32
N ASN A 66 -17.92 13.02 -1.03
CA ASN A 66 -18.99 12.60 -0.13
C ASN A 66 -19.13 13.64 0.98
N PRO A 67 -20.19 14.47 0.98
CA PRO A 67 -20.33 15.58 1.91
C PRO A 67 -20.31 15.18 3.40
N GLN A 68 -20.82 13.99 3.74
CA GLN A 68 -20.85 13.51 5.12
C GLN A 68 -19.44 13.14 5.61
N VAL A 69 -18.71 12.39 4.78
CA VAL A 69 -17.32 12.03 5.06
C VAL A 69 -16.42 13.28 5.09
N GLU A 70 -16.60 14.20 4.13
CA GLU A 70 -15.84 15.45 4.08
C GLU A 70 -16.07 16.28 5.36
N ALA A 71 -17.32 16.38 5.85
CA ALA A 71 -17.63 17.09 7.09
C ALA A 71 -16.97 16.45 8.32
N ALA A 72 -17.00 15.11 8.42
CA ALA A 72 -16.32 14.39 9.51
C ALA A 72 -14.80 14.63 9.46
N LEU A 73 -14.21 14.56 8.27
CA LEU A 73 -12.79 14.79 8.04
C LEU A 73 -12.36 16.22 8.43
N VAL A 74 -13.09 17.23 7.98
CA VAL A 74 -12.82 18.65 8.30
C VAL A 74 -12.92 18.88 9.81
N LYS A 75 -13.91 18.29 10.49
CA LYS A 75 -14.06 18.40 11.94
C LYS A 75 -12.83 17.82 12.69
N VAL A 76 -12.32 16.66 12.26
CA VAL A 76 -11.14 16.07 12.87
C VAL A 76 -9.91 16.93 12.62
N VAL A 77 -9.64 17.31 11.36
CA VAL A 77 -8.46 18.12 11.00
C VAL A 77 -8.46 19.46 11.71
N SER A 78 -9.59 20.15 11.78
CA SER A 78 -9.67 21.45 12.46
C SER A 78 -9.30 21.37 13.94
N ARG A 79 -9.70 20.29 14.64
CA ARG A 79 -9.31 20.05 16.04
C ARG A 79 -7.81 19.74 16.17
N LEU A 80 -7.27 18.93 15.27
CA LEU A 80 -5.84 18.58 15.27
C LEU A 80 -4.97 19.80 15.03
N VAL A 81 -5.32 20.63 14.03
CA VAL A 81 -4.59 21.87 13.71
C VAL A 81 -4.61 22.84 14.89
N ALA A 82 -5.78 23.04 15.51
CA ALA A 82 -5.91 23.90 16.68
C ALA A 82 -5.07 23.43 17.88
N ALA A 83 -4.82 22.13 18.02
CA ALA A 83 -4.02 21.52 19.08
C ALA A 83 -2.53 21.33 18.72
N SER A 84 -2.14 21.58 17.47
CA SER A 84 -0.77 21.45 16.99
C SER A 84 0.12 22.61 17.44
N ASP A 85 1.43 22.47 17.27
CA ASP A 85 2.40 23.51 17.57
C ASP A 85 2.41 24.65 16.51
N ASP A 86 1.64 24.51 15.40
CA ASP A 86 1.43 25.55 14.38
C ASP A 86 -0.06 25.68 14.01
N PRO A 87 -0.89 26.23 14.90
CA PRO A 87 -2.35 26.35 14.68
C PRO A 87 -2.72 27.35 13.57
N SER A 88 -1.78 28.16 13.13
CA SER A 88 -2.00 29.10 12.01
C SER A 88 -1.84 28.47 10.63
N ARG A 89 -1.32 27.25 10.56
CA ARG A 89 -1.09 26.55 9.29
C ARG A 89 -2.39 26.08 8.67
N HIS A 90 -2.58 26.43 7.42
CA HIS A 90 -3.75 26.00 6.65
C HIS A 90 -3.47 24.64 6.00
N TYR A 91 -4.42 23.72 6.12
CA TYR A 91 -4.39 22.43 5.45
C TYR A 91 -5.52 22.31 4.42
N LYS A 92 -5.18 21.89 3.22
CA LYS A 92 -6.12 21.54 2.14
C LYS A 92 -6.32 20.03 2.16
N VAL A 93 -7.45 19.59 2.69
CA VAL A 93 -7.72 18.16 2.86
C VAL A 93 -8.49 17.63 1.64
N THR A 94 -8.02 16.54 1.06
CA THR A 94 -8.62 15.92 -0.12
C THR A 94 -8.82 14.42 0.11
N ILE A 95 -10.03 13.93 -0.14
CA ILE A 95 -10.30 12.50 -0.20
C ILE A 95 -9.99 12.04 -1.64
N LEU A 96 -9.09 11.07 -1.76
CA LEU A 96 -8.70 10.48 -3.05
C LEU A 96 -9.57 9.27 -3.38
N ASN A 97 -9.95 9.14 -4.66
CA ASN A 97 -10.79 8.06 -5.15
C ASN A 97 -9.98 6.76 -5.41
N SER A 98 -9.23 6.32 -4.41
CA SER A 98 -8.43 5.11 -4.48
C SER A 98 -8.92 4.06 -3.48
N PRO A 99 -9.03 2.78 -3.87
CA PRO A 99 -9.34 1.68 -2.96
C PRO A 99 -8.16 1.28 -2.07
N VAL A 100 -6.95 1.70 -2.42
CA VAL A 100 -5.72 1.42 -1.65
C VAL A 100 -5.75 2.19 -0.35
N ALA A 101 -5.48 1.54 0.77
CA ALA A 101 -5.38 2.23 2.06
C ALA A 101 -4.13 3.10 2.10
N ASN A 102 -4.31 4.43 2.03
CA ASN A 102 -3.22 5.39 2.15
C ASN A 102 -3.68 6.75 2.70
N ALA A 103 -2.73 7.45 3.36
CA ALA A 103 -2.81 8.87 3.67
C ALA A 103 -1.40 9.45 3.56
N PHE A 104 -1.26 10.70 3.20
CA PHE A 104 0.02 11.39 3.11
C PHE A 104 -0.16 12.89 2.99
N ALA A 105 0.93 13.62 3.18
CA ALA A 105 0.94 15.06 3.04
C ALA A 105 1.99 15.53 2.03
N LEU A 106 1.68 16.60 1.31
CA LEU A 106 2.66 17.35 0.52
C LEU A 106 3.01 18.67 1.22
N PRO A 107 4.19 19.24 0.91
CA PRO A 107 4.51 20.61 1.31
C PRO A 107 3.40 21.60 0.92
N GLY A 108 3.26 22.69 1.68
CA GLY A 108 2.20 23.68 1.45
C GLY A 108 0.85 23.33 2.08
N GLY A 109 0.81 22.32 2.97
CA GLY A 109 -0.39 21.96 3.73
C GLY A 109 -1.42 21.13 2.95
N TYR A 110 -1.03 20.43 1.90
CA TYR A 110 -1.89 19.49 1.23
C TYR A 110 -1.91 18.17 1.98
N LEU A 111 -3.08 17.74 2.41
CA LEU A 111 -3.31 16.52 3.18
C LEU A 111 -4.27 15.62 2.42
N TYR A 112 -3.88 14.39 2.19
CA TYR A 112 -4.63 13.42 1.41
C TYR A 112 -4.98 12.20 2.26
N ILE A 113 -6.16 11.66 2.00
CA ILE A 113 -6.60 10.39 2.54
C ILE A 113 -7.39 9.65 1.46
N THR A 114 -7.17 8.37 1.30
CA THR A 114 -7.92 7.57 0.34
C THR A 114 -9.21 7.03 0.96
N ARG A 115 -10.22 6.75 0.13
CA ARG A 115 -11.43 6.06 0.60
C ARG A 115 -11.14 4.65 1.12
N GLY A 116 -10.08 3.99 0.60
CA GLY A 116 -9.63 2.70 1.11
C GLY A 116 -9.16 2.76 2.55
N LEU A 117 -8.43 3.81 2.96
CA LEU A 117 -8.03 4.00 4.35
C LEU A 117 -9.22 4.39 5.23
N LEU A 118 -10.10 5.26 4.75
CA LEU A 118 -11.33 5.61 5.48
C LEU A 118 -12.20 4.38 5.80
N ALA A 119 -12.25 3.40 4.90
CA ALA A 119 -12.99 2.16 5.14
C ALA A 119 -12.43 1.34 6.31
N LEU A 120 -11.12 1.46 6.61
CA LEU A 120 -10.48 0.75 7.73
C LEU A 120 -10.73 1.43 9.08
N THR A 121 -10.88 2.75 9.11
CA THR A 121 -11.04 3.50 10.38
C THR A 121 -12.41 3.24 11.03
N ASN A 122 -12.44 3.16 12.36
CA ASN A 122 -13.60 2.74 13.14
C ASN A 122 -14.18 3.80 14.07
N ASP A 123 -13.43 4.85 14.35
CA ASP A 123 -13.87 6.03 15.10
C ASP A 123 -13.08 7.27 14.67
N SER A 124 -13.49 8.45 15.12
CA SER A 124 -12.78 9.68 14.78
C SER A 124 -11.40 9.77 15.42
N SER A 125 -11.10 8.98 16.44
CA SER A 125 -9.78 8.96 17.06
C SER A 125 -8.77 8.15 16.21
N GLU A 126 -9.19 7.07 15.55
CA GLU A 126 -8.36 6.37 14.58
C GLU A 126 -8.06 7.24 13.35
N LEU A 127 -9.08 7.94 12.85
CA LEU A 127 -8.88 8.94 11.79
C LEU A 127 -7.94 10.06 12.24
N ALA A 128 -8.09 10.55 13.46
CA ALA A 128 -7.22 11.56 14.03
C ALA A 128 -5.78 11.08 14.21
N ALA A 129 -5.58 9.82 14.58
CA ALA A 129 -4.25 9.23 14.73
C ALA A 129 -3.47 9.26 13.39
N VAL A 130 -4.12 8.84 12.28
CA VAL A 130 -3.51 8.89 10.94
C VAL A 130 -3.21 10.33 10.53
N LEU A 131 -4.20 11.21 10.62
CA LEU A 131 -4.05 12.59 10.14
C LEU A 131 -3.07 13.40 10.99
N SER A 132 -2.99 13.14 12.29
CA SER A 132 -2.00 13.78 13.16
C SER A 132 -0.58 13.29 12.89
N HIS A 133 -0.42 12.02 12.49
CA HIS A 133 0.84 11.47 12.02
C HIS A 133 1.33 12.19 10.74
N GLU A 134 0.43 12.40 9.76
CA GLU A 134 0.76 13.15 8.54
C GLU A 134 1.06 14.63 8.83
N ILE A 135 0.29 15.25 9.71
CA ILE A 135 0.55 16.61 10.19
C ILE A 135 1.92 16.69 10.88
N ALA A 136 2.31 15.68 11.65
CA ALA A 136 3.62 15.61 12.29
C ALA A 136 4.75 15.56 11.28
N HIS A 137 4.62 14.77 10.21
CA HIS A 137 5.60 14.76 9.11
C HIS A 137 5.81 16.15 8.48
N VAL A 138 4.73 16.91 8.33
CA VAL A 138 4.79 18.28 7.80
C VAL A 138 5.44 19.24 8.81
N ILE A 139 5.07 19.18 10.08
CA ILE A 139 5.63 20.05 11.13
C ILE A 139 7.14 19.79 11.30
N ALA A 140 7.55 18.53 11.33
CA ALA A 140 8.94 18.12 11.47
C ALA A 140 9.77 18.23 10.18
N ASN A 141 9.14 18.63 9.04
CA ASN A 141 9.81 18.74 7.72
C ASN A 141 10.47 17.44 7.25
N HIS A 142 9.89 16.29 7.53
CA HIS A 142 10.45 14.98 7.25
C HIS A 142 10.76 14.76 5.77
N ALA A 143 9.89 15.22 4.87
CA ALA A 143 10.09 15.09 3.42
C ALA A 143 11.38 15.81 2.95
N VAL A 144 11.62 17.02 3.44
CA VAL A 144 12.82 17.80 3.10
C VAL A 144 14.08 17.17 3.68
N ALA A 145 14.01 16.72 4.92
CA ALA A 145 15.11 16.04 5.58
C ALA A 145 15.47 14.72 4.89
N ARG A 146 14.48 13.92 4.52
CA ARG A 146 14.65 12.67 3.77
C ARG A 146 15.29 12.90 2.40
N ALA A 147 14.81 13.91 1.65
CA ALA A 147 15.37 14.26 0.35
C ALA A 147 16.86 14.58 0.43
N ARG A 148 17.30 15.31 1.46
CA ARG A 148 18.74 15.62 1.69
C ARG A 148 19.56 14.38 2.02
N VAL A 149 19.02 13.48 2.85
CA VAL A 149 19.73 12.23 3.20
C VAL A 149 19.87 11.33 1.97
N ILE A 150 18.85 11.27 1.12
CA ILE A 150 18.91 10.54 -0.15
C ILE A 150 19.96 11.17 -1.08
N GLU A 151 19.94 12.48 -1.27
CA GLU A 151 20.93 13.19 -2.09
C GLU A 151 22.37 12.93 -1.60
N GLN A 152 22.59 12.98 -0.29
CA GLN A 152 23.90 12.65 0.30
C GLN A 152 24.28 11.18 0.06
N ALA A 153 23.34 10.25 0.20
CA ALA A 153 23.55 8.83 -0.05
C ALA A 153 23.90 8.56 -1.52
N ASP A 154 23.22 9.23 -2.46
CA ASP A 154 23.48 9.13 -3.90
C ASP A 154 24.88 9.68 -4.25
N ILE A 155 25.30 10.80 -3.64
CA ILE A 155 26.65 11.33 -3.81
C ILE A 155 27.69 10.32 -3.32
N VAL A 156 27.51 9.74 -2.12
CA VAL A 156 28.42 8.73 -1.57
C VAL A 156 28.49 7.50 -2.46
N GLU A 157 27.33 7.03 -2.98
CA GLU A 157 27.26 5.88 -3.89
C GLU A 157 27.98 6.18 -5.21
N LYS A 158 27.78 7.37 -5.78
CA LYS A 158 28.45 7.81 -7.01
C LYS A 158 29.97 7.90 -6.81
N VAL A 159 30.44 8.55 -5.75
CA VAL A 159 31.86 8.64 -5.44
C VAL A 159 32.46 7.25 -5.23
N ALA A 160 31.78 6.37 -4.51
CA ALA A 160 32.23 5.00 -4.31
C ALA A 160 32.34 4.22 -5.64
N SER A 161 31.37 4.41 -6.57
CA SER A 161 31.40 3.77 -7.89
C SER A 161 32.53 4.30 -8.77
N ASP A 162 32.84 5.59 -8.67
CA ASP A 162 33.84 6.24 -9.53
C ASP A 162 35.29 6.04 -9.02
N VAL A 163 35.49 5.89 -7.70
CA VAL A 163 36.81 5.81 -7.06
C VAL A 163 37.23 4.39 -6.69
N LEU A 164 36.28 3.53 -6.30
CA LEU A 164 36.57 2.16 -5.89
C LEU A 164 36.59 1.23 -7.09
N SER A 165 37.73 0.57 -7.33
CA SER A 165 37.86 -0.46 -8.39
C SER A 165 37.40 -1.84 -7.93
N ASP A 166 37.24 -2.06 -6.61
CA ASP A 166 36.80 -3.33 -6.04
C ASP A 166 35.26 -3.43 -5.98
N PRO A 167 34.63 -4.39 -6.70
CA PRO A 167 33.17 -4.58 -6.70
C PRO A 167 32.58 -4.85 -5.32
N VAL A 168 33.32 -5.54 -4.42
CA VAL A 168 32.86 -5.85 -3.06
C VAL A 168 32.80 -4.57 -2.21
N ALA A 169 33.80 -3.70 -2.36
CA ALA A 169 33.83 -2.42 -1.68
C ALA A 169 32.70 -1.48 -2.18
N GLN A 170 32.42 -1.45 -3.50
CA GLN A 170 31.30 -0.73 -4.10
C GLN A 170 29.96 -1.23 -3.53
N GLN A 171 29.75 -2.55 -3.54
CA GLN A 171 28.53 -3.14 -3.00
C GLN A 171 28.33 -2.84 -1.51
N SER A 172 29.41 -2.88 -0.73
CA SER A 172 29.37 -2.54 0.70
C SER A 172 29.04 -1.07 0.94
N ALA A 173 29.49 -0.15 0.09
CA ALA A 173 29.15 1.27 0.14
C ALA A 173 27.66 1.49 -0.15
N ARG A 174 27.13 0.84 -1.21
CA ARG A 174 25.69 0.87 -1.55
C ARG A 174 24.81 0.34 -0.42
N LEU A 175 25.18 -0.78 0.18
CA LEU A 175 24.44 -1.35 1.31
C LEU A 175 24.44 -0.40 2.50
N ARG A 176 25.56 0.22 2.83
CA ARG A 176 25.64 1.22 3.92
C ARG A 176 24.77 2.44 3.64
N SER A 177 24.77 2.99 2.43
CA SER A 177 23.90 4.10 2.03
C SER A 177 22.44 3.74 2.23
N ARG A 178 21.98 2.58 1.72
CA ARG A 178 20.59 2.11 1.88
C ARG A 178 20.20 1.92 3.35
N VAL A 179 21.08 1.33 4.16
CA VAL A 179 20.84 1.16 5.60
C VAL A 179 20.73 2.52 6.31
N THR A 180 21.54 3.50 5.91
CA THR A 180 21.46 4.85 6.48
C THR A 180 20.14 5.53 6.17
N VAL A 181 19.68 5.49 4.91
CA VAL A 181 18.39 6.05 4.49
C VAL A 181 17.22 5.32 5.20
N ALA A 182 17.29 3.99 5.30
CA ALA A 182 16.24 3.20 5.96
C ALA A 182 16.12 3.53 7.46
N ARG A 183 17.25 3.61 8.17
CA ARG A 183 17.27 3.99 9.60
C ARG A 183 16.73 5.40 9.81
N PHE A 184 17.17 6.35 9.00
CA PHE A 184 16.68 7.72 9.07
C PHE A 184 15.16 7.78 8.85
N SER A 185 14.63 6.99 7.91
CA SER A 185 13.18 6.87 7.68
C SER A 185 12.46 6.30 8.91
N GLN A 186 13.01 5.27 9.57
CA GLN A 186 12.43 4.70 10.79
C GLN A 186 12.40 5.70 11.95
N ASP A 187 13.49 6.46 12.14
CA ASP A 187 13.55 7.50 13.18
C ASP A 187 12.48 8.59 12.94
N GLN A 188 12.25 8.97 11.69
CA GLN A 188 11.18 9.90 11.31
C GLN A 188 9.79 9.35 11.62
N GLU A 189 9.55 8.06 11.39
CA GLU A 189 8.28 7.42 11.73
C GLU A 189 8.00 7.45 13.23
N VAL A 190 9.00 7.11 14.05
CA VAL A 190 8.90 7.16 15.51
C VAL A 190 8.65 8.58 16.02
N GLU A 191 9.31 9.57 15.41
CA GLU A 191 9.10 10.98 15.74
C GLU A 191 7.70 11.44 15.36
N ALA A 192 7.21 11.07 14.17
CA ALA A 192 5.87 11.40 13.70
C ALA A 192 4.78 10.75 14.55
N ASP A 193 4.96 9.50 14.97
CA ASP A 193 4.05 8.83 15.91
C ASP A 193 3.98 9.59 17.24
N ARG A 194 5.14 9.95 17.82
CA ARG A 194 5.17 10.70 19.09
C ARG A 194 4.50 12.06 18.99
N ILE A 195 4.81 12.84 17.96
CA ILE A 195 4.22 14.17 17.75
C ILE A 195 2.72 14.04 17.46
N GLY A 196 2.32 13.10 16.59
CA GLY A 196 0.94 12.86 16.21
C GLY A 196 0.07 12.47 17.42
N ILE A 197 0.54 11.54 18.26
CA ILE A 197 -0.16 11.14 19.49
C ILE A 197 -0.32 12.32 20.45
N MET A 198 0.71 13.16 20.58
CA MET A 198 0.61 14.38 21.41
C MET A 198 -0.43 15.37 20.87
N ILE A 199 -0.47 15.58 19.56
CA ILE A 199 -1.47 16.45 18.92
C ILE A 199 -2.88 15.85 19.11
N ALA A 200 -3.07 14.56 18.81
CA ALA A 200 -4.36 13.89 18.96
C ALA A 200 -4.89 13.94 20.40
N GLY A 201 -4.02 13.65 21.38
CA GLY A 201 -4.37 13.72 22.80
C GLY A 201 -4.75 15.13 23.26
N ARG A 202 -3.98 16.16 22.87
CA ARG A 202 -4.32 17.58 23.15
C ARG A 202 -5.62 18.02 22.48
N ALA A 203 -5.91 17.48 21.28
CA ALA A 203 -7.15 17.71 20.57
C ALA A 203 -8.36 16.98 21.21
N GLY A 204 -8.14 16.17 22.26
CA GLY A 204 -9.18 15.42 22.97
C GLY A 204 -9.66 14.17 22.24
N PHE A 205 -8.82 13.61 21.34
CA PHE A 205 -9.01 12.28 20.77
C PHE A 205 -8.34 11.23 21.66
N ASP A 206 -8.78 9.97 21.55
CA ASP A 206 -8.15 8.86 22.26
C ASP A 206 -6.74 8.61 21.74
N PRO A 207 -5.68 8.86 22.54
CA PRO A 207 -4.30 8.67 22.09
C PRO A 207 -3.94 7.19 21.85
N PHE A 208 -4.72 6.24 22.39
CA PHE A 208 -4.53 4.79 22.14
C PHE A 208 -5.04 4.37 20.77
N ALA A 209 -5.76 5.21 20.05
CA ALA A 209 -6.24 4.94 18.71
C ALA A 209 -5.09 4.74 17.70
N ALA A 210 -3.92 5.37 17.92
CA ALA A 210 -2.73 5.15 17.09
C ALA A 210 -2.29 3.68 17.11
N SER A 211 -2.25 3.04 18.29
CA SER A 211 -1.91 1.63 18.40
C SER A 211 -2.95 0.72 17.74
N ARG A 212 -4.26 1.00 17.96
CA ARG A 212 -5.35 0.22 17.33
C ARG A 212 -5.30 0.32 15.80
N PHE A 213 -4.99 1.50 15.28
CA PHE A 213 -4.88 1.69 13.84
C PHE A 213 -3.67 0.98 13.24
N LEU A 214 -2.52 0.95 13.93
CA LEU A 214 -1.37 0.15 13.51
C LEU A 214 -1.70 -1.35 13.45
N ASP A 215 -2.45 -1.87 14.42
CA ASP A 215 -2.95 -3.25 14.41
C ASP A 215 -3.89 -3.50 13.20
N SER A 216 -4.78 -2.55 12.90
CA SER A 216 -5.67 -2.63 11.72
C SER A 216 -4.90 -2.65 10.40
N LEU A 217 -3.81 -1.89 10.29
CA LEU A 217 -2.94 -1.89 9.11
C LEU A 217 -2.18 -3.21 8.95
N GLU A 218 -1.71 -3.81 10.04
CA GLU A 218 -1.05 -5.12 10.01
C GLU A 218 -2.01 -6.20 9.52
N HIS A 219 -3.22 -6.27 10.09
CA HIS A 219 -4.26 -7.19 9.63
C HIS A 219 -4.69 -6.93 8.17
N TYR A 220 -4.69 -5.67 7.73
CA TYR A 220 -4.94 -5.35 6.32
C TYR A 220 -3.86 -5.89 5.40
N ALA A 221 -2.57 -5.78 5.77
CA ALA A 221 -1.47 -6.35 5.01
C ALA A 221 -1.56 -7.88 4.93
N GLU A 222 -1.87 -8.54 6.05
CA GLU A 222 -2.08 -9.99 6.10
C GLU A 222 -3.25 -10.43 5.20
N PHE A 223 -4.38 -9.71 5.29
CA PHE A 223 -5.54 -9.98 4.43
C PHE A 223 -5.19 -9.85 2.95
N ARG A 224 -4.47 -8.80 2.56
CA ARG A 224 -4.01 -8.55 1.18
C ARG A 224 -3.02 -9.62 0.71
N SER A 225 -2.02 -9.97 1.51
CA SER A 225 -1.04 -11.02 1.20
C SER A 225 -1.72 -12.37 0.96
N ALA A 226 -2.68 -12.73 1.80
CA ALA A 226 -3.42 -13.99 1.68
C ALA A 226 -4.34 -14.03 0.43
N THR A 227 -4.68 -12.89 -0.17
CA THR A 227 -5.41 -12.82 -1.45
C THR A 227 -4.48 -12.86 -2.66
N GLY A 228 -3.16 -12.96 -2.46
CA GLY A 228 -2.16 -12.98 -3.53
C GLY A 228 -1.85 -11.59 -4.11
N SER A 229 -2.43 -10.54 -3.54
CA SER A 229 -2.08 -9.16 -3.88
C SER A 229 -0.68 -8.86 -3.36
N ARG A 230 0.19 -8.33 -4.22
CA ARG A 230 1.50 -7.83 -3.79
C ARG A 230 1.32 -6.51 -3.05
N ASP A 231 2.29 -6.19 -2.17
CA ASP A 231 2.35 -4.86 -1.56
C ASP A 231 2.32 -3.80 -2.65
N GLU A 232 1.26 -3.01 -2.66
CA GLU A 232 1.17 -1.91 -3.61
C GLU A 232 2.17 -0.82 -3.21
N PRO A 233 3.03 -0.36 -4.12
CA PRO A 233 3.99 0.71 -3.82
C PRO A 233 3.33 1.99 -3.31
N LYS A 234 2.03 2.15 -3.54
CA LYS A 234 1.22 3.31 -3.14
C LYS A 234 0.45 3.09 -1.85
N SER A 235 0.66 1.98 -1.11
CA SER A 235 -0.01 1.74 0.17
C SER A 235 0.63 2.54 1.30
N PHE A 236 -0.15 2.77 2.37
CA PHE A 236 0.36 3.42 3.59
C PHE A 236 1.57 2.68 4.16
N LEU A 237 1.52 1.36 4.19
CA LEU A 237 2.62 0.53 4.71
C LEU A 237 3.90 0.59 3.87
N ALA A 238 3.79 0.87 2.58
CA ALA A 238 4.97 1.05 1.71
C ALA A 238 5.74 2.34 2.06
N SER A 239 5.02 3.40 2.45
CA SER A 239 5.62 4.68 2.87
C SER A 239 5.92 4.75 4.38
N HIS A 240 5.13 4.04 5.20
CA HIS A 240 5.18 4.04 6.66
C HIS A 240 5.23 2.60 7.21
N PRO A 241 6.39 1.93 7.14
CA PRO A 241 6.50 0.54 7.58
C PRO A 241 6.11 0.36 9.04
N THR A 242 5.25 -0.63 9.31
CA THR A 242 4.95 -1.01 10.68
C THR A 242 6.14 -1.76 11.28
N ALA A 243 6.44 -1.47 12.53
CA ALA A 243 7.36 -2.25 13.33
C ALA A 243 6.73 -2.47 14.70
N LEU A 244 6.92 -3.65 15.27
CA LEU A 244 6.43 -3.96 16.62
C LEU A 244 6.86 -2.89 17.63
N GLU A 245 8.07 -2.35 17.46
CA GLU A 245 8.61 -1.26 18.27
C GLU A 245 7.76 0.01 18.18
N ARG A 246 7.26 0.40 17.00
CA ARG A 246 6.40 1.58 16.83
C ARG A 246 5.12 1.47 17.66
N ARG A 247 4.47 0.31 17.65
CA ARG A 247 3.27 0.04 18.43
C ARG A 247 3.51 0.18 19.93
N GLU A 248 4.62 -0.38 20.45
CA GLU A 248 4.98 -0.25 21.84
C GLU A 248 5.32 1.19 22.26
N LEU A 249 6.01 1.94 21.38
CA LEU A 249 6.30 3.35 21.58
C LEU A 249 5.03 4.19 21.58
N ALA A 250 4.09 3.92 20.67
CA ALA A 250 2.78 4.56 20.61
C ALA A 250 1.99 4.33 21.92
N LEU A 251 1.94 3.10 22.44
CA LEU A 251 1.30 2.80 23.71
C LEU A 251 1.95 3.56 24.89
N ARG A 252 3.28 3.64 24.90
CA ARG A 252 4.01 4.41 25.95
C ARG A 252 3.70 5.91 25.88
N ALA A 253 3.64 6.47 24.66
CA ALA A 253 3.28 7.87 24.45
C ALA A 253 1.83 8.14 24.87
N ALA A 254 0.89 7.27 24.52
CA ALA A 254 -0.53 7.40 24.87
C ALA A 254 -0.77 7.39 26.39
N ARG A 255 -0.03 6.59 27.15
CA ARG A 255 -0.13 6.52 28.62
C ARG A 255 0.18 7.85 29.33
N GLN A 256 0.82 8.81 28.68
CA GLN A 256 1.04 10.14 29.24
C GLN A 256 -0.28 10.94 29.38
N PHE A 257 -1.32 10.56 28.65
CA PHE A 257 -2.64 11.20 28.69
C PHE A 257 -3.64 10.51 29.63
N GLY A 258 -3.34 9.32 30.11
CA GLY A 258 -4.22 8.56 31.02
C GLY A 258 -4.26 7.07 30.71
N ALA A 259 -5.30 6.40 31.25
CA ALA A 259 -5.55 4.98 31.01
C ALA A 259 -6.36 4.77 29.70
N PRO A 260 -6.23 3.60 29.05
CA PRO A 260 -7.10 3.24 27.93
C PRO A 260 -8.58 3.31 28.29
N GLY A 261 -9.43 3.73 27.34
CA GLY A 261 -10.89 3.76 27.52
C GLY A 261 -11.42 4.94 28.33
N THR A 262 -10.58 5.90 28.71
CA THR A 262 -11.03 7.12 29.46
C THR A 262 -11.61 8.19 28.55
N THR A 263 -11.29 8.16 27.26
CA THR A 263 -11.84 9.09 26.26
C THR A 263 -13.17 8.55 25.72
N PRO A 264 -14.25 9.35 25.73
CA PRO A 264 -15.53 8.92 25.16
C PRO A 264 -15.39 8.59 23.68
N GLY A 265 -15.82 7.39 23.29
CA GLY A 265 -15.85 6.97 21.89
C GLY A 265 -17.01 7.63 21.14
N ASP A 266 -16.82 7.86 19.85
CA ASP A 266 -17.84 8.38 18.94
C ASP A 266 -18.12 7.41 17.76
N ARG A 267 -17.77 6.14 17.92
CA ARG A 267 -17.85 5.10 16.88
C ARG A 267 -19.16 5.14 16.11
N ASN A 268 -20.30 5.11 16.78
CA ASN A 268 -21.60 5.05 16.13
C ASN A 268 -21.87 6.28 15.24
N SER A 269 -21.52 7.49 15.70
CA SER A 269 -21.69 8.72 14.93
C SER A 269 -20.68 8.83 13.79
N TYR A 270 -19.46 8.37 14.01
CA TYR A 270 -18.41 8.31 12.99
C TYR A 270 -18.76 7.33 11.89
N LEU A 271 -19.14 6.09 12.22
CA LEU A 271 -19.53 5.09 11.24
C LEU A 271 -20.73 5.55 10.42
N ALA A 272 -21.72 6.21 11.02
CA ALA A 272 -22.86 6.77 10.29
C ALA A 272 -22.43 7.80 9.22
N ALA A 273 -21.31 8.50 9.41
CA ALA A 273 -20.77 9.39 8.39
C ALA A 273 -20.07 8.64 7.24
N LEU A 274 -19.67 7.38 7.44
CA LEU A 274 -19.07 6.53 6.40
C LEU A 274 -20.11 5.74 5.60
N ASP A 275 -21.39 5.81 5.97
CA ASP A 275 -22.46 5.10 5.25
C ASP A 275 -22.50 5.54 3.79
N GLY A 276 -22.57 4.57 2.85
CA GLY A 276 -22.50 4.83 1.43
C GLY A 276 -21.09 5.11 0.86
N LEU A 277 -20.02 5.01 1.67
CA LEU A 277 -18.65 5.12 1.16
C LEU A 277 -18.37 4.01 0.14
N VAL A 278 -17.96 4.37 -1.08
CA VAL A 278 -17.61 3.38 -2.12
C VAL A 278 -16.42 2.53 -1.65
N TYR A 279 -16.60 1.21 -1.70
CA TYR A 279 -15.59 0.22 -1.33
C TYR A 279 -15.05 -0.51 -2.57
N GLY A 280 -13.74 -0.80 -2.59
CA GLY A 280 -13.12 -1.50 -3.72
C GLY A 280 -13.06 -0.65 -4.99
N ASP A 281 -13.46 -1.21 -6.12
CA ASP A 281 -13.32 -0.60 -7.44
C ASP A 281 -14.23 0.61 -7.67
N ASP A 282 -13.76 1.51 -8.54
CA ASP A 282 -14.54 2.65 -9.02
C ASP A 282 -15.26 2.31 -10.33
N PRO A 283 -16.52 2.76 -10.51
CA PRO A 283 -17.26 2.54 -11.77
C PRO A 283 -16.55 3.05 -13.03
N GLY A 284 -15.68 4.04 -12.87
CA GLY A 284 -14.89 4.62 -13.96
C GLY A 284 -13.78 3.71 -14.48
N GLU A 285 -13.26 2.84 -13.61
CA GLU A 285 -12.16 1.91 -13.89
C GLU A 285 -12.62 0.46 -14.08
N GLY A 286 -13.92 0.19 -13.92
CA GLY A 286 -14.52 -1.15 -13.98
C GLY A 286 -14.51 -1.85 -12.63
N PHE A 287 -15.06 -3.07 -12.60
CA PHE A 287 -15.24 -3.86 -11.39
C PHE A 287 -14.62 -5.24 -11.52
N VAL A 288 -13.95 -5.71 -10.50
CA VAL A 288 -13.62 -7.11 -10.29
C VAL A 288 -14.67 -7.75 -9.39
N ARG A 289 -15.25 -8.85 -9.85
CA ARG A 289 -16.23 -9.68 -9.11
C ARG A 289 -15.77 -11.14 -9.15
N GLY A 290 -15.01 -11.54 -8.14
CA GLY A 290 -14.37 -12.85 -8.15
C GLY A 290 -13.36 -12.97 -9.30
N ARG A 291 -13.66 -13.82 -10.28
CA ARG A 291 -12.82 -14.03 -11.48
C ARG A 291 -13.31 -13.26 -12.72
N GLU A 292 -14.33 -12.43 -12.58
CA GLU A 292 -14.84 -11.59 -13.67
C GLU A 292 -14.35 -10.15 -13.55
N TYR A 293 -14.00 -9.58 -14.69
CA TYR A 293 -13.84 -8.15 -14.87
C TYR A 293 -14.98 -7.59 -15.72
N LEU A 294 -15.61 -6.51 -15.25
CA LEU A 294 -16.74 -5.86 -15.90
C LEU A 294 -16.45 -4.35 -15.96
N HIS A 295 -16.52 -3.76 -17.14
CA HIS A 295 -16.31 -2.33 -17.28
C HIS A 295 -17.50 -1.65 -17.96
N PRO A 296 -18.39 -0.97 -17.18
CA PRO A 296 -19.63 -0.39 -17.72
C PRO A 296 -19.41 0.64 -18.84
N ARG A 297 -18.42 1.54 -18.67
CA ARG A 297 -18.14 2.60 -19.65
C ARG A 297 -17.54 2.06 -20.95
N LEU A 298 -16.66 1.08 -20.88
CA LEU A 298 -16.07 0.42 -22.05
C LEU A 298 -17.00 -0.64 -22.63
N SER A 299 -18.06 -0.96 -21.90
CA SER A 299 -19.06 -1.98 -22.26
C SER A 299 -18.42 -3.34 -22.59
N ILE A 300 -17.46 -3.78 -21.76
CA ILE A 300 -16.77 -5.07 -21.89
C ILE A 300 -16.82 -5.87 -20.60
N ARG A 301 -16.73 -7.19 -20.76
CA ARG A 301 -16.50 -8.11 -19.66
C ARG A 301 -15.68 -9.30 -20.12
N PHE A 302 -14.95 -9.91 -19.18
CA PHE A 302 -14.30 -11.22 -19.35
C PHE A 302 -14.11 -11.89 -17.99
N SER A 303 -13.82 -13.18 -18.00
CA SER A 303 -13.40 -13.92 -16.82
C SER A 303 -12.06 -14.61 -17.08
N VAL A 304 -11.32 -14.83 -16.00
CA VAL A 304 -10.08 -15.63 -16.01
C VAL A 304 -10.33 -17.00 -15.40
N PRO A 305 -9.58 -18.07 -15.83
CA PRO A 305 -9.71 -19.38 -15.22
C PRO A 305 -9.16 -19.45 -13.80
N GLU A 306 -9.47 -20.52 -13.08
CA GLU A 306 -8.75 -20.84 -11.85
C GLU A 306 -7.31 -21.27 -12.16
N PRO A 307 -6.33 -20.92 -11.33
CA PRO A 307 -6.43 -20.20 -10.04
C PRO A 307 -6.16 -18.69 -10.13
N TYR A 308 -6.29 -18.07 -11.31
CA TYR A 308 -6.03 -16.64 -11.47
C TYR A 308 -6.91 -15.79 -10.56
N ARG A 309 -6.30 -14.77 -9.95
CA ARG A 309 -6.97 -13.73 -9.15
C ARG A 309 -6.76 -12.38 -9.79
N LEU A 310 -7.86 -11.70 -10.09
CA LEU A 310 -7.85 -10.39 -10.73
C LEU A 310 -7.59 -9.28 -9.71
N GLU A 311 -6.82 -8.29 -10.14
CA GLU A 311 -6.59 -7.03 -9.45
C GLU A 311 -6.76 -5.89 -10.45
N ASN A 312 -7.69 -4.97 -10.15
CA ASN A 312 -7.96 -3.81 -11.01
C ASN A 312 -7.07 -2.65 -10.57
N THR A 313 -6.23 -2.18 -11.48
CA THR A 313 -5.42 -0.96 -11.28
C THR A 313 -5.84 0.10 -12.30
N LYS A 314 -5.40 1.32 -12.10
CA LYS A 314 -5.69 2.41 -13.02
C LYS A 314 -5.11 2.19 -14.43
N GLU A 315 -3.95 1.55 -14.53
CA GLU A 315 -3.24 1.36 -15.79
C GLU A 315 -3.63 0.08 -16.52
N ALA A 316 -4.08 -0.95 -15.77
CA ALA A 316 -4.37 -2.27 -16.30
C ALA A 316 -5.12 -3.14 -15.29
N VAL A 317 -5.77 -4.16 -15.78
CA VAL A 317 -6.20 -5.29 -14.94
C VAL A 317 -5.07 -6.31 -14.93
N LEU A 318 -4.64 -6.65 -13.74
CA LEU A 318 -3.60 -7.66 -13.51
C LEU A 318 -4.25 -8.94 -12.97
N ALA A 319 -3.62 -10.07 -13.22
CA ALA A 319 -3.97 -11.31 -12.53
C ALA A 319 -2.73 -12.14 -12.25
N ALA A 320 -2.75 -12.89 -11.17
CA ALA A 320 -1.68 -13.82 -10.81
C ALA A 320 -2.27 -15.19 -10.45
N ALA A 321 -1.51 -16.24 -10.80
CA ALA A 321 -1.81 -17.64 -10.49
C ALA A 321 -0.58 -18.29 -9.84
N GLY A 322 -0.07 -17.66 -8.78
CA GLY A 322 1.18 -18.06 -8.10
C GLY A 322 2.38 -17.16 -8.47
N PRO A 323 3.60 -17.55 -8.05
CA PRO A 323 4.77 -16.67 -8.14
C PRO A 323 5.32 -16.50 -9.57
N ASN A 324 5.06 -17.45 -10.46
CA ASN A 324 5.64 -17.51 -11.79
C ASN A 324 4.64 -17.28 -12.92
N THR A 325 3.35 -17.10 -12.61
CA THR A 325 2.28 -17.01 -13.60
C THR A 325 1.53 -15.69 -13.41
N ALA A 326 1.43 -14.90 -14.45
CA ALA A 326 0.78 -13.59 -14.43
C ALA A 326 -0.01 -13.33 -15.71
N MET A 327 -0.99 -12.44 -15.61
CA MET A 327 -1.75 -11.89 -16.73
C MET A 327 -1.83 -10.38 -16.61
N ARG A 328 -1.77 -9.69 -17.75
CA ARG A 328 -2.05 -8.26 -17.87
C ARG A 328 -3.11 -8.02 -18.95
N PHE A 329 -4.09 -7.20 -18.64
CA PHE A 329 -5.10 -6.74 -19.58
C PHE A 329 -5.14 -5.20 -19.57
N ASP A 330 -5.12 -4.61 -20.75
CA ASP A 330 -5.33 -3.18 -20.95
C ASP A 330 -5.95 -2.88 -22.31
N GLY A 331 -6.24 -1.61 -22.59
CA GLY A 331 -6.81 -1.18 -23.86
C GLY A 331 -6.14 0.08 -24.41
N VAL A 332 -5.98 0.14 -25.73
CA VAL A 332 -5.42 1.30 -26.42
C VAL A 332 -6.31 1.72 -27.60
N PRO A 333 -6.41 3.00 -27.92
CA PRO A 333 -7.06 3.44 -29.13
C PRO A 333 -6.24 3.01 -30.37
N VAL A 334 -6.93 2.61 -31.43
CA VAL A 334 -6.31 2.22 -32.69
C VAL A 334 -7.06 2.83 -33.88
N PRO A 335 -6.38 3.05 -35.04
CA PRO A 335 -7.02 3.45 -36.29
C PRO A 335 -8.13 2.48 -36.69
N ALA A 336 -9.11 2.98 -37.47
CA ALA A 336 -10.32 2.22 -37.80
C ALA A 336 -10.05 0.99 -38.66
N ASP A 337 -8.98 0.95 -39.40
CA ASP A 337 -8.55 -0.10 -40.34
C ASP A 337 -7.56 -1.11 -39.73
N THR A 338 -7.10 -0.89 -38.51
CA THR A 338 -6.13 -1.80 -37.85
C THR A 338 -6.78 -3.11 -37.45
N SER A 339 -6.41 -4.22 -38.08
CA SER A 339 -6.84 -5.55 -37.64
C SER A 339 -6.10 -6.01 -36.38
N PRO A 340 -6.63 -6.97 -35.59
CA PRO A 340 -5.90 -7.54 -34.45
C PRO A 340 -4.57 -8.21 -34.88
N SER A 341 -4.53 -8.86 -36.03
CA SER A 341 -3.31 -9.48 -36.57
C SER A 341 -2.25 -8.44 -36.95
N ASP A 342 -2.66 -7.34 -37.65
CA ASP A 342 -1.74 -6.25 -37.99
C ASP A 342 -1.23 -5.56 -36.73
N TYR A 343 -2.10 -5.40 -35.72
CA TYR A 343 -1.70 -4.83 -34.44
C TYR A 343 -0.64 -5.69 -33.73
N LEU A 344 -0.80 -7.01 -33.70
CA LEU A 344 0.20 -7.91 -33.13
C LEU A 344 1.52 -7.88 -33.90
N ALA A 345 1.46 -7.74 -35.22
CA ALA A 345 2.63 -7.63 -36.09
C ALA A 345 3.34 -6.26 -36.04
N SER A 346 2.73 -5.24 -35.41
CA SER A 346 3.24 -3.85 -35.42
C SER A 346 4.50 -3.62 -34.57
N GLY A 347 4.99 -4.64 -33.85
CA GLY A 347 6.22 -4.57 -33.05
C GLY A 347 6.04 -4.00 -31.64
N TRP A 348 4.82 -3.89 -31.11
CA TRP A 348 4.59 -3.48 -29.71
C TRP A 348 5.01 -4.55 -28.69
N VAL A 349 5.17 -5.81 -29.14
CA VAL A 349 5.71 -6.92 -28.35
C VAL A 349 7.04 -7.36 -28.92
N ASN A 350 8.07 -7.40 -28.09
CA ASN A 350 9.36 -7.96 -28.43
C ASN A 350 9.35 -9.48 -28.23
N GLY A 351 10.12 -10.20 -29.04
CA GLY A 351 10.29 -11.63 -28.91
C GLY A 351 9.11 -12.47 -29.43
N LEU A 352 8.29 -11.91 -30.34
CA LEU A 352 7.29 -12.70 -31.07
C LEU A 352 7.93 -13.87 -31.77
N VAL A 353 7.29 -15.03 -31.68
CA VAL A 353 7.68 -16.23 -32.44
C VAL A 353 7.19 -16.09 -33.89
N ASP A 354 8.09 -16.21 -34.84
CA ASP A 354 7.78 -16.07 -36.27
C ASP A 354 6.64 -17.02 -36.70
N GLY A 355 5.66 -16.46 -37.41
CA GLY A 355 4.51 -17.22 -37.88
C GLY A 355 3.55 -17.72 -36.78
N SER A 356 3.66 -17.21 -35.55
CA SER A 356 2.77 -17.61 -34.45
C SER A 356 1.43 -16.84 -34.43
N ILE A 357 1.32 -15.72 -35.16
CA ILE A 357 0.08 -14.92 -35.20
C ILE A 357 -1.04 -15.74 -35.84
N ARG A 358 -2.16 -15.86 -35.17
CA ARG A 358 -3.39 -16.55 -35.62
C ARG A 358 -4.59 -15.63 -35.49
N GLU A 359 -5.33 -15.47 -36.57
CA GLU A 359 -6.64 -14.81 -36.52
C GLU A 359 -7.66 -15.71 -35.84
N THR A 360 -8.49 -15.11 -35.02
CA THR A 360 -9.57 -15.79 -34.29
C THR A 360 -10.72 -14.81 -34.01
N THR A 361 -11.67 -15.23 -33.23
CA THR A 361 -12.77 -14.37 -32.75
C THR A 361 -13.04 -14.59 -31.27
N ALA A 362 -13.41 -13.54 -30.57
CA ALA A 362 -13.89 -13.57 -29.19
C ALA A 362 -15.39 -13.21 -29.17
N ASN A 363 -16.28 -14.20 -29.10
CA ASN A 363 -17.73 -14.00 -29.17
C ASN A 363 -18.18 -13.11 -30.33
N GLY A 364 -17.65 -13.39 -31.55
CA GLY A 364 -17.97 -12.62 -32.75
C GLY A 364 -17.23 -11.31 -32.91
N LEU A 365 -16.38 -10.92 -31.96
CA LEU A 365 -15.48 -9.77 -32.08
C LEU A 365 -14.18 -10.20 -32.79
N PRO A 366 -13.63 -9.39 -33.72
CA PRO A 366 -12.36 -9.69 -34.33
C PRO A 366 -11.25 -9.81 -33.30
N ALA A 367 -10.47 -10.87 -33.35
CA ALA A 367 -9.37 -11.14 -32.43
C ALA A 367 -8.19 -11.80 -33.14
N ALA A 368 -7.04 -11.75 -32.53
CA ALA A 368 -5.87 -12.51 -32.92
C ALA A 368 -5.06 -12.93 -31.70
N THR A 369 -4.34 -14.04 -31.82
CA THR A 369 -3.42 -14.53 -30.81
C THR A 369 -2.01 -14.63 -31.36
N ALA A 370 -1.02 -14.59 -30.47
CA ALA A 370 0.39 -14.80 -30.83
C ALA A 370 1.17 -15.40 -29.65
N GLU A 371 2.35 -15.92 -29.95
CA GLU A 371 3.33 -16.42 -29.01
C GLU A 371 4.54 -15.49 -28.95
N ALA A 372 5.10 -15.31 -27.75
CA ALA A 372 6.37 -14.61 -27.60
C ALA A 372 7.23 -15.28 -26.53
N ARG A 373 8.55 -15.02 -26.59
CA ARG A 373 9.52 -15.53 -25.62
C ARG A 373 10.52 -14.46 -25.23
N ALA A 374 10.88 -14.42 -23.94
CA ALA A 374 11.95 -13.56 -23.46
C ALA A 374 12.67 -14.26 -22.28
N GLY A 375 13.93 -14.67 -22.51
CA GLY A 375 14.66 -15.51 -21.56
C GLY A 375 13.91 -16.79 -21.24
N ASP A 376 13.67 -17.06 -19.98
CA ASP A 376 12.95 -18.25 -19.49
C ASP A 376 11.42 -18.08 -19.46
N TRP A 377 10.91 -16.95 -19.97
CA TRP A 377 9.48 -16.67 -19.97
C TRP A 377 8.81 -17.05 -21.28
N PHE A 378 7.67 -17.73 -21.16
CA PHE A 378 6.71 -17.96 -22.23
C PHE A 378 5.61 -16.91 -22.14
N PHE A 379 5.14 -16.40 -23.27
CA PHE A 379 4.04 -15.48 -23.35
C PHE A 379 3.00 -15.94 -24.36
N ARG A 380 1.72 -15.85 -23.96
CA ARG A 380 0.57 -15.98 -24.85
C ARG A 380 -0.16 -14.66 -24.89
N ILE A 381 -0.40 -14.14 -26.06
CA ILE A 381 -0.88 -12.79 -26.29
C ILE A 381 -2.18 -12.87 -27.06
N GLY A 382 -3.20 -12.15 -26.59
CA GLY A 382 -4.46 -11.94 -27.26
C GLY A 382 -4.69 -10.47 -27.56
N ALA A 383 -5.23 -10.16 -28.72
CA ALA A 383 -5.73 -8.83 -29.08
C ALA A 383 -7.17 -8.96 -29.54
N VAL A 384 -8.07 -8.18 -28.97
CA VAL A 384 -9.50 -8.16 -29.31
C VAL A 384 -9.92 -6.74 -29.68
N ARG A 385 -10.55 -6.59 -30.84
CA ARG A 385 -11.01 -5.29 -31.30
C ARG A 385 -12.46 -5.05 -30.89
N VAL A 386 -12.68 -3.89 -30.23
CA VAL A 386 -14.04 -3.39 -29.93
C VAL A 386 -14.13 -1.91 -30.31
N GLY A 387 -14.82 -1.62 -31.40
CA GLY A 387 -14.93 -0.24 -31.91
C GLY A 387 -13.56 0.34 -32.31
N SER A 388 -13.19 1.47 -31.75
CA SER A 388 -11.90 2.16 -31.97
C SER A 388 -10.81 1.76 -30.97
N SER A 389 -11.01 0.69 -30.19
CA SER A 389 -10.04 0.23 -29.19
C SER A 389 -9.56 -1.17 -29.46
N MET A 390 -8.28 -1.40 -29.20
CA MET A 390 -7.66 -2.72 -29.16
C MET A 390 -7.44 -3.09 -27.71
N TYR A 391 -8.09 -4.16 -27.24
CA TYR A 391 -7.89 -4.73 -25.91
C TYR A 391 -6.85 -5.82 -25.99
N ARG A 392 -5.88 -5.77 -25.09
CA ARG A 392 -4.69 -6.62 -25.09
C ARG A 392 -4.67 -7.49 -23.85
N MET A 393 -4.40 -8.75 -24.04
CA MET A 393 -4.21 -9.75 -22.99
C MET A 393 -2.81 -10.35 -23.14
N ILE A 394 -2.01 -10.33 -22.09
CA ILE A 394 -0.69 -10.95 -22.05
C ILE A 394 -0.69 -11.92 -20.87
N PHE A 395 -0.59 -13.19 -21.16
CA PHE A 395 -0.34 -14.24 -20.17
C PHE A 395 1.14 -14.59 -20.21
N ALA A 396 1.75 -14.75 -19.04
CA ALA A 396 3.17 -15.05 -18.89
C ALA A 396 3.36 -16.17 -17.86
N ASP A 397 4.24 -17.12 -18.16
CA ASP A 397 4.64 -18.21 -17.25
C ASP A 397 6.08 -18.64 -17.52
N ARG A 398 6.77 -19.18 -16.50
CA ARG A 398 8.13 -19.74 -16.63
C ARG A 398 8.16 -21.24 -16.79
N SER A 399 7.10 -21.92 -16.44
CA SER A 399 7.09 -23.40 -16.33
C SER A 399 6.21 -24.09 -17.35
N SER A 400 5.14 -23.44 -17.84
CA SER A 400 4.18 -24.08 -18.72
C SER A 400 3.57 -23.13 -19.76
N ASP A 401 4.01 -23.30 -21.01
CA ASP A 401 3.42 -22.60 -22.16
C ASP A 401 1.99 -23.09 -22.46
N GLU A 402 1.71 -24.37 -22.26
CA GLU A 402 0.41 -24.98 -22.51
C GLU A 402 -0.65 -24.44 -21.52
N ALA A 403 -0.30 -24.25 -20.25
CA ALA A 403 -1.21 -23.73 -19.25
C ALA A 403 -1.67 -22.29 -19.54
N ILE A 404 -0.74 -21.43 -20.00
CA ILE A 404 -1.09 -20.06 -20.35
C ILE A 404 -1.83 -19.96 -21.70
N ALA A 405 -1.60 -20.92 -22.62
CA ALA A 405 -2.39 -21.02 -23.84
C ALA A 405 -3.85 -21.34 -23.54
N ALA A 406 -4.09 -22.37 -22.72
CA ALA A 406 -5.45 -22.71 -22.27
C ALA A 406 -6.14 -21.56 -21.51
N ALA A 407 -5.37 -20.85 -20.66
CA ALA A 407 -5.89 -19.70 -19.91
C ALA A 407 -6.29 -18.53 -20.83
N LEU A 408 -5.48 -18.25 -21.86
CA LEU A 408 -5.83 -17.23 -22.86
C LEU A 408 -7.10 -17.63 -23.63
N ASP A 409 -7.20 -18.89 -24.08
CA ASP A 409 -8.33 -19.39 -24.86
C ASP A 409 -9.63 -19.30 -24.04
N GLU A 410 -9.62 -19.72 -22.75
CA GLU A 410 -10.77 -19.62 -21.86
C GLU A 410 -11.16 -18.15 -21.62
N THR A 411 -10.17 -17.28 -21.42
CA THR A 411 -10.40 -15.85 -21.21
C THR A 411 -11.00 -15.20 -22.47
N LEU A 412 -10.48 -15.50 -23.67
CA LEU A 412 -11.03 -15.03 -24.94
C LEU A 412 -12.45 -15.54 -25.19
N ALA A 413 -12.72 -16.80 -24.87
CA ALA A 413 -14.07 -17.38 -24.97
C ALA A 413 -15.07 -16.68 -24.05
N SER A 414 -14.63 -16.14 -22.94
CA SER A 414 -15.47 -15.37 -22.00
C SER A 414 -15.61 -13.89 -22.36
N PHE A 415 -14.68 -13.35 -23.17
CA PHE A 415 -14.64 -11.91 -23.51
C PHE A 415 -15.83 -11.53 -24.39
N ARG A 416 -16.60 -10.53 -23.97
CA ARG A 416 -17.77 -10.06 -24.70
C ARG A 416 -18.16 -8.63 -24.36
N ARG A 417 -19.04 -8.03 -25.14
CA ARG A 417 -19.67 -6.78 -24.78
C ARG A 417 -20.67 -6.98 -23.65
N LEU A 418 -20.71 -6.01 -22.73
CA LEU A 418 -21.82 -5.88 -21.79
C LEU A 418 -23.07 -5.38 -22.53
N THR A 419 -24.21 -5.94 -22.21
CA THR A 419 -25.47 -5.37 -22.65
C THR A 419 -25.78 -4.08 -21.89
N PRO A 420 -26.59 -3.16 -22.46
CA PRO A 420 -27.05 -1.98 -21.71
C PRO A 420 -27.76 -2.33 -20.41
N GLN A 421 -28.47 -3.47 -20.37
CA GLN A 421 -29.14 -3.96 -19.17
C GLN A 421 -28.14 -4.43 -18.11
N ASP A 422 -27.08 -5.15 -18.51
CA ASP A 422 -26.02 -5.57 -17.58
C ASP A 422 -25.32 -4.35 -17.00
N SER A 423 -24.93 -3.38 -17.87
CA SER A 423 -24.27 -2.14 -17.43
C SER A 423 -25.13 -1.32 -16.46
N ALA A 424 -26.45 -1.26 -16.68
CA ALA A 424 -27.38 -0.54 -15.81
C ALA A 424 -27.58 -1.19 -14.44
N ARG A 425 -27.29 -2.47 -14.29
CA ARG A 425 -27.39 -3.22 -13.03
C ARG A 425 -26.11 -3.18 -12.19
N LEU A 426 -24.99 -2.89 -12.81
CA LEU A 426 -23.72 -2.83 -12.07
C LEU A 426 -23.72 -1.65 -11.10
N ARG A 427 -23.51 -1.94 -9.84
CA ARG A 427 -23.36 -0.95 -8.78
C ARG A 427 -21.98 -1.12 -8.14
N PRO A 428 -21.34 -0.04 -7.65
CA PRO A 428 -20.17 -0.17 -6.83
C PRO A 428 -20.53 -0.86 -5.51
N LEU A 429 -19.57 -1.58 -4.96
CA LEU A 429 -19.67 -1.99 -3.57
C LEU A 429 -19.57 -0.76 -2.67
N THR A 430 -20.35 -0.72 -1.61
CA THR A 430 -20.35 0.38 -0.63
C THR A 430 -20.23 -0.17 0.77
N ILE A 431 -19.70 0.66 1.66
CA ILE A 431 -19.84 0.45 3.09
C ILE A 431 -21.26 0.79 3.48
N GLU A 432 -22.02 -0.19 3.93
CA GLU A 432 -23.33 0.00 4.54
C GLU A 432 -23.21 -0.16 6.06
N VAL A 433 -23.63 0.87 6.79
CA VAL A 433 -23.54 0.89 8.25
C VAL A 433 -24.86 0.45 8.85
N VAL A 434 -24.83 -0.68 9.53
CA VAL A 434 -26.04 -1.31 10.10
C VAL A 434 -25.97 -1.38 11.62
N ASP A 435 -27.14 -1.34 12.27
CA ASP A 435 -27.26 -1.62 13.70
C ASP A 435 -27.27 -3.14 13.94
N VAL A 436 -26.47 -3.60 14.89
CA VAL A 436 -26.47 -4.99 15.36
C VAL A 436 -27.77 -5.24 16.11
N LYS A 437 -28.49 -6.27 15.72
CA LYS A 437 -29.76 -6.68 16.31
C LYS A 437 -29.56 -7.79 17.33
N PRO A 438 -30.50 -7.99 18.28
CA PRO A 438 -30.48 -9.16 19.16
C PRO A 438 -30.44 -10.47 18.34
N GLY A 439 -29.48 -11.34 18.63
CA GLY A 439 -29.24 -12.59 17.92
C GLY A 439 -28.26 -12.50 16.75
N ASP A 440 -27.82 -11.30 16.34
CA ASP A 440 -26.76 -11.17 15.36
C ASP A 440 -25.43 -11.65 15.94
N THR A 441 -24.63 -12.28 15.09
CA THR A 441 -23.26 -12.72 15.39
C THR A 441 -22.31 -12.18 14.33
N VAL A 442 -21.01 -12.18 14.63
CA VAL A 442 -19.96 -11.85 13.65
C VAL A 442 -20.14 -12.67 12.38
N ALA A 443 -20.41 -13.97 12.49
CA ALA A 443 -20.59 -14.86 11.35
C ALA A 443 -21.88 -14.54 10.56
N SER A 444 -23.01 -14.26 11.23
CA SER A 444 -24.27 -13.95 10.55
C SER A 444 -24.20 -12.62 9.79
N LEU A 445 -23.54 -11.61 10.36
CA LEU A 445 -23.33 -10.31 9.71
C LEU A 445 -22.35 -10.42 8.54
N ALA A 446 -21.22 -11.13 8.73
CA ALA A 446 -20.26 -11.39 7.65
C ALA A 446 -20.88 -12.13 6.47
N ALA A 447 -21.78 -13.08 6.71
CA ALA A 447 -22.47 -13.84 5.66
C ALA A 447 -23.32 -12.95 4.72
N ARG A 448 -23.74 -11.76 5.18
CA ARG A 448 -24.47 -10.78 4.38
C ARG A 448 -23.57 -10.01 3.40
N MET A 449 -22.25 -9.98 3.65
CA MET A 449 -21.30 -9.21 2.82
C MET A 449 -21.16 -9.80 1.42
N GLN A 450 -20.82 -8.92 0.47
CA GLN A 450 -20.59 -9.23 -0.93
C GLN A 450 -19.16 -8.87 -1.34
N GLY A 451 -18.78 -9.22 -2.57
CA GLY A 451 -17.52 -8.79 -3.19
C GLY A 451 -16.27 -9.60 -2.81
N THR A 452 -16.37 -10.56 -1.91
CA THR A 452 -15.26 -11.45 -1.50
C THR A 452 -15.78 -12.82 -1.05
N ASP A 453 -14.97 -13.85 -1.22
CA ASP A 453 -15.14 -15.18 -0.65
C ASP A 453 -14.69 -15.26 0.83
N ARG A 454 -13.84 -14.31 1.27
CA ARG A 454 -13.30 -14.20 2.63
C ARG A 454 -14.10 -13.21 3.49
N ARG A 455 -15.42 -13.40 3.52
CA ARG A 455 -16.36 -12.45 4.17
C ARG A 455 -16.13 -12.28 5.66
N LEU A 456 -15.80 -13.35 6.38
CA LEU A 456 -15.59 -13.31 7.82
C LEU A 456 -14.35 -12.49 8.19
N GLU A 457 -13.24 -12.74 7.50
CA GLU A 457 -11.98 -12.02 7.72
C GLU A 457 -12.15 -10.54 7.34
N LEU A 458 -12.79 -10.26 6.20
CA LEU A 458 -13.05 -8.89 5.78
C LEU A 458 -13.96 -8.15 6.77
N PHE A 459 -15.00 -8.81 7.29
CA PHE A 459 -15.89 -8.21 8.29
C PHE A 459 -15.11 -7.84 9.56
N ARG A 460 -14.28 -8.75 10.08
CA ARG A 460 -13.44 -8.50 11.25
C ARG A 460 -12.47 -7.35 10.99
N LEU A 461 -11.77 -7.38 9.88
CA LEU A 461 -10.82 -6.34 9.47
C LEU A 461 -11.49 -4.95 9.44
N LEU A 462 -12.59 -4.81 8.71
CA LEU A 462 -13.26 -3.52 8.55
C LEU A 462 -13.82 -2.97 9.87
N ASN A 463 -14.20 -3.84 10.79
CA ASN A 463 -14.79 -3.45 12.06
C ASN A 463 -13.80 -3.41 13.23
N GLY A 464 -12.51 -3.70 12.98
CA GLY A 464 -11.47 -3.71 14.01
C GLY A 464 -11.69 -4.80 15.05
N LEU A 465 -12.20 -5.99 14.65
CA LEU A 465 -12.53 -7.11 15.52
C LEU A 465 -11.46 -8.19 15.46
N GLY A 466 -10.92 -8.55 16.62
CA GLY A 466 -10.07 -9.73 16.79
C GLY A 466 -10.84 -11.06 16.66
N GLU A 467 -10.12 -12.17 16.70
CA GLU A 467 -10.71 -13.52 16.53
C GLU A 467 -11.77 -13.85 17.58
N GLN A 468 -11.58 -13.39 18.81
CA GLN A 468 -12.47 -13.69 19.96
C GLN A 468 -13.54 -12.62 20.20
N ASP A 469 -13.48 -11.50 19.46
CA ASP A 469 -14.41 -10.40 19.64
C ASP A 469 -15.81 -10.78 19.15
N VAL A 470 -16.80 -10.26 19.85
CA VAL A 470 -18.22 -10.41 19.56
C VAL A 470 -18.85 -9.04 19.29
N VAL A 471 -20.00 -9.03 18.67
CA VAL A 471 -20.78 -7.80 18.44
C VAL A 471 -21.94 -7.73 19.46
N SER A 472 -22.31 -6.51 19.87
CA SER A 472 -23.37 -6.29 20.85
C SER A 472 -24.57 -5.56 20.22
N PRO A 473 -25.82 -5.90 20.59
CA PRO A 473 -27.01 -5.19 20.11
C PRO A 473 -26.93 -3.68 20.35
N GLY A 474 -27.23 -2.88 19.31
CA GLY A 474 -27.15 -1.42 19.33
C GLY A 474 -25.80 -0.84 18.91
N GLU A 475 -24.76 -1.66 18.73
CA GLU A 475 -23.54 -1.22 18.06
C GLU A 475 -23.75 -1.07 16.56
N LYS A 476 -23.03 -0.13 15.95
CA LYS A 476 -22.98 -0.02 14.49
C LYS A 476 -21.77 -0.77 13.94
N VAL A 477 -21.99 -1.46 12.83
CA VAL A 477 -20.96 -2.19 12.11
C VAL A 477 -21.02 -1.89 10.61
N LYS A 478 -19.87 -2.01 9.96
CA LYS A 478 -19.70 -1.85 8.51
C LYS A 478 -19.92 -3.19 7.82
N LEU A 479 -20.78 -3.22 6.81
CA LEU A 479 -20.90 -4.29 5.83
C LEU A 479 -20.46 -3.77 4.47
N VAL A 480 -20.02 -4.68 3.59
CA VAL A 480 -19.75 -4.38 2.18
C VAL A 480 -20.91 -4.96 1.37
N LEU A 481 -21.71 -4.11 0.75
CA LEU A 481 -22.88 -4.49 -0.05
C LEU A 481 -22.85 -3.77 -1.40
N GLU A 482 -23.67 -4.28 -2.36
CA GLU A 482 -23.86 -3.68 -3.69
C GLU A 482 -25.05 -2.74 -3.73
#